data_8913f14c6f00278e552f8b36d3bcc3fd
#
_entry.id   8913f14c6f00278e552f8b36d3bcc3fd
#
_cell.length_a   1.000
_cell.length_b   1.000
_cell.length_c   1.000
_cell.angle_alpha   90.00
_cell.angle_beta   90.00
_cell.angle_gamma   90.00
#
_symmetry.space_group_name_H-M   'P 1'
#
loop_
_entity.id
_entity.type
_entity.pdbx_description
1 polymer ?
#
loop_
_entity_poly.entity_id
_entity_poly.type
_entity_poly.pdbx_seq_one_letter_code
_entity_poly.pdbx_strand_id
1 'polypeptide(L)'
;MGGKAGFCSKCGKRIVGASHLLGGHPFCGDCYLAEMRAAEARQKELASFYDYVKSLFGKAECPDHVRNAVERFVKDGDKTVASVRHTVYYYYEVLGNKAERINEVPWVLRDYYDEARDYADRMLALGEQNKSVNVVREPTIIKIKKPESRRRLRRRIQTED
;
A
#
# COMPACT_ATOMS: atom_id res chain seq x y z
N MET A 1 -27.35 -28.77 27.17
CA MET A 1 -26.17 -29.19 26.38
C MET A 1 -25.02 -28.24 26.71
N GLY A 2 -24.10 -28.67 27.60
CA GLY A 2 -22.99 -27.86 28.06
C GLY A 2 -21.91 -27.81 26.98
N GLY A 3 -21.83 -26.69 26.25
CA GLY A 3 -20.73 -26.43 25.31
C GLY A 3 -19.40 -26.44 26.08
N LYS A 4 -18.41 -27.24 25.61
CA LYS A 4 -17.06 -27.22 26.17
C LYS A 4 -16.57 -25.78 26.14
N ALA A 5 -16.26 -25.23 27.33
CA ALA A 5 -15.68 -23.92 27.45
C ALA A 5 -14.37 -23.89 26.65
N GLY A 6 -14.39 -23.21 25.50
CA GLY A 6 -13.23 -23.05 24.63
C GLY A 6 -12.37 -21.86 25.05
N PHE A 7 -11.16 -21.81 24.51
CA PHE A 7 -10.29 -20.66 24.65
C PHE A 7 -10.36 -19.79 23.37
N CYS A 8 -10.31 -18.49 23.53
CA CYS A 8 -10.28 -17.56 22.40
C CYS A 8 -8.97 -17.72 21.63
N SER A 9 -9.06 -17.98 20.32
CA SER A 9 -7.90 -18.18 19.45
C SER A 9 -7.00 -16.94 19.33
N LYS A 10 -7.51 -15.75 19.65
CA LYS A 10 -6.75 -14.49 19.56
C LYS A 10 -6.07 -14.11 20.87
N CYS A 11 -6.82 -14.10 22.00
CA CYS A 11 -6.29 -13.61 23.27
C CYS A 11 -5.96 -14.72 24.28
N GLY A 12 -6.25 -15.98 23.96
CA GLY A 12 -6.03 -17.13 24.84
C GLY A 12 -6.92 -17.19 26.09
N LYS A 13 -7.80 -16.22 26.31
CA LYS A 13 -8.70 -16.21 27.47
C LYS A 13 -9.79 -17.27 27.31
N ARG A 14 -10.21 -17.86 28.46
CA ARG A 14 -11.36 -18.75 28.48
C ARG A 14 -12.62 -17.98 28.08
N ILE A 15 -13.37 -18.55 27.14
CA ILE A 15 -14.63 -17.93 26.68
C ILE A 15 -15.71 -18.24 27.74
N VAL A 16 -16.25 -17.20 28.32
CA VAL A 16 -17.38 -17.26 29.24
C VAL A 16 -18.60 -16.73 28.46
N GLY A 17 -19.59 -17.56 28.25
CA GLY A 17 -20.81 -17.24 27.48
C GLY A 17 -20.75 -17.69 26.03
N ALA A 18 -21.32 -16.89 25.12
CA ALA A 18 -21.36 -17.25 23.70
C ALA A 18 -19.98 -17.17 23.05
N SER A 19 -19.62 -18.21 22.31
CA SER A 19 -18.44 -18.19 21.43
C SER A 19 -18.86 -17.85 20.01
N HIS A 20 -18.05 -17.01 19.34
CA HIS A 20 -18.21 -16.67 17.94
C HIS A 20 -17.17 -17.43 17.11
N LEU A 21 -17.60 -18.02 15.99
CA LEU A 21 -16.70 -18.73 15.10
C LEU A 21 -16.30 -17.83 13.93
N LEU A 22 -14.98 -17.68 13.70
CA LEU A 22 -14.45 -17.00 12.53
C LEU A 22 -13.38 -17.90 11.89
N GLY A 23 -13.59 -18.30 10.63
CA GLY A 23 -12.69 -19.26 9.96
C GLY A 23 -12.57 -20.62 10.67
N GLY A 24 -13.59 -21.05 11.40
CA GLY A 24 -13.59 -22.30 12.18
C GLY A 24 -12.92 -22.20 13.56
N HIS A 25 -12.38 -21.05 13.93
CA HIS A 25 -11.72 -20.79 15.21
C HIS A 25 -12.66 -20.07 16.19
N PRO A 26 -12.66 -20.41 17.51
CA PRO A 26 -13.49 -19.76 18.51
C PRO A 26 -12.89 -18.44 18.95
N PHE A 27 -13.72 -17.41 19.06
CA PHE A 27 -13.37 -16.07 19.54
C PHE A 27 -14.30 -15.65 20.69
N CYS A 28 -13.77 -14.91 21.66
CA CYS A 28 -14.61 -14.17 22.61
C CYS A 28 -15.25 -12.96 21.91
N GLY A 29 -16.35 -12.43 22.45
CA GLY A 29 -17.11 -11.34 21.82
C GLY A 29 -16.25 -10.13 21.45
N ASP A 30 -15.38 -9.67 22.35
CA ASP A 30 -14.51 -8.52 22.10
C ASP A 30 -13.53 -8.76 20.94
N CYS A 31 -12.88 -9.94 20.92
CA CYS A 31 -11.96 -10.29 19.85
C CYS A 31 -12.67 -10.48 18.51
N TYR A 32 -13.87 -11.05 18.51
CA TYR A 32 -14.70 -11.18 17.32
C TYR A 32 -15.07 -9.83 16.73
N LEU A 33 -15.58 -8.91 17.56
CA LEU A 33 -15.93 -7.56 17.13
C LEU A 33 -14.71 -6.78 16.63
N ALA A 34 -13.55 -6.96 17.27
CA ALA A 34 -12.31 -6.34 16.81
C ALA A 34 -11.90 -6.85 15.42
N GLU A 35 -12.01 -8.19 15.17
CA GLU A 35 -11.72 -8.75 13.84
C GLU A 35 -12.70 -8.28 12.78
N MET A 36 -14.01 -8.21 13.11
CA MET A 36 -15.01 -7.69 12.18
C MET A 36 -14.75 -6.25 11.79
N ARG A 37 -14.44 -5.38 12.77
CA ARG A 37 -14.07 -3.98 12.49
C ARG A 37 -12.81 -3.86 11.65
N ALA A 38 -11.80 -4.69 11.92
CA ALA A 38 -10.57 -4.71 11.13
C ALA A 38 -10.84 -5.16 9.68
N ALA A 39 -11.70 -6.14 9.48
CA ALA A 39 -12.10 -6.60 8.14
C ALA A 39 -12.86 -5.51 7.37
N GLU A 40 -13.82 -4.82 8.02
CA GLU A 40 -14.54 -3.69 7.42
C GLU A 40 -13.62 -2.53 7.06
N ALA A 41 -12.67 -2.19 7.95
CA ALA A 41 -11.68 -1.15 7.70
C ALA A 41 -10.82 -1.50 6.47
N ARG A 42 -10.33 -2.76 6.39
CA ARG A 42 -9.57 -3.24 5.23
C ARG A 42 -10.36 -3.19 3.93
N GLN A 43 -11.66 -3.54 3.97
CA GLN A 43 -12.52 -3.43 2.77
C GLN A 43 -12.67 -1.98 2.31
N LYS A 44 -12.86 -1.03 3.24
CA LYS A 44 -12.91 0.41 2.92
C LYS A 44 -11.62 0.92 2.32
N GLU A 45 -10.48 0.49 2.86
CA GLU A 45 -9.16 0.86 2.31
C GLU A 45 -8.97 0.30 0.91
N LEU A 46 -9.34 -0.97 0.65
CA LEU A 46 -9.28 -1.58 -0.68
C LEU A 46 -10.19 -0.86 -1.66
N ALA A 47 -11.43 -0.53 -1.27
CA ALA A 47 -12.34 0.23 -2.11
C ALA A 47 -11.74 1.60 -2.50
N SER A 48 -11.20 2.34 -1.52
CA SER A 48 -10.52 3.61 -1.76
C SER A 48 -9.28 3.46 -2.66
N PHE A 49 -8.53 2.37 -2.52
CA PHE A 49 -7.40 2.07 -3.40
C PHE A 49 -7.87 1.80 -4.83
N TYR A 50 -8.92 1.01 -5.03
CA TYR A 50 -9.45 0.76 -6.38
C TYR A 50 -10.03 2.02 -7.03
N ASP A 51 -10.63 2.93 -6.26
CA ASP A 51 -11.10 4.23 -6.77
C ASP A 51 -9.91 5.09 -7.22
N TYR A 52 -8.81 5.09 -6.45
CA TYR A 52 -7.56 5.74 -6.86
C TYR A 52 -7.01 5.16 -8.16
N VAL A 53 -6.93 3.82 -8.28
CA VAL A 53 -6.44 3.14 -9.50
C VAL A 53 -7.34 3.48 -10.70
N LYS A 54 -8.67 3.43 -10.54
CA LYS A 54 -9.61 3.82 -11.60
C LYS A 54 -9.37 5.25 -12.07
N SER A 55 -9.23 6.17 -11.15
CA SER A 55 -8.94 7.58 -11.45
C SER A 55 -7.62 7.76 -12.18
N LEU A 56 -6.57 7.09 -11.72
CA LEU A 56 -5.23 7.15 -12.32
C LEU A 56 -5.20 6.71 -13.80
N PHE A 57 -5.98 5.67 -14.12
CA PHE A 57 -6.05 5.10 -15.48
C PHE A 57 -7.23 5.62 -16.30
N GLY A 58 -8.07 6.50 -15.76
CA GLY A 58 -9.28 7.00 -16.44
C GLY A 58 -10.27 5.88 -16.77
N LYS A 59 -10.41 4.85 -15.91
CA LYS A 59 -11.29 3.70 -16.13
C LYS A 59 -12.50 3.75 -15.19
N ALA A 60 -13.64 3.29 -15.69
CA ALA A 60 -14.87 3.18 -14.89
C ALA A 60 -14.75 2.05 -13.85
N GLU A 61 -14.06 0.95 -14.20
CA GLU A 61 -13.93 -0.24 -13.36
C GLU A 61 -12.50 -0.75 -13.27
N CYS A 62 -12.17 -1.34 -12.12
CA CYS A 62 -10.93 -2.07 -11.93
C CYS A 62 -11.18 -3.55 -12.28
N PRO A 63 -10.42 -4.14 -13.25
CA PRO A 63 -10.62 -5.52 -13.65
C PRO A 63 -10.42 -6.51 -12.50
N ASP A 64 -11.20 -7.60 -12.48
CA ASP A 64 -11.17 -8.59 -11.39
C ASP A 64 -9.80 -9.27 -11.23
N HIS A 65 -9.08 -9.51 -12.33
CA HIS A 65 -7.74 -10.08 -12.24
C HIS A 65 -6.74 -9.15 -11.54
N VAL A 66 -6.89 -7.83 -11.68
CA VAL A 66 -6.09 -6.83 -10.97
C VAL A 66 -6.47 -6.82 -9.49
N ARG A 67 -7.78 -6.83 -9.18
CA ARG A 67 -8.28 -6.92 -7.79
C ARG A 67 -7.73 -8.17 -7.09
N ASN A 68 -7.89 -9.34 -7.72
CA ASN A 68 -7.44 -10.61 -7.18
C ASN A 68 -5.91 -10.65 -6.97
N ALA A 69 -5.14 -10.02 -7.85
CA ALA A 69 -3.70 -9.93 -7.70
C ALA A 69 -3.30 -9.02 -6.52
N VAL A 70 -3.94 -7.86 -6.37
CA VAL A 70 -3.74 -6.94 -5.25
C VAL A 70 -4.10 -7.62 -3.92
N GLU A 71 -5.25 -8.28 -3.84
CA GLU A 71 -5.68 -8.96 -2.62
C GLU A 71 -4.74 -10.10 -2.23
N ARG A 72 -4.25 -10.88 -3.20
CA ARG A 72 -3.21 -11.89 -2.95
C ARG A 72 -1.94 -11.24 -2.44
N PHE A 73 -1.48 -10.17 -3.09
CA PHE A 73 -0.27 -9.46 -2.69
C PHE A 73 -0.33 -8.93 -1.26
N VAL A 74 -1.51 -8.45 -0.81
CA VAL A 74 -1.75 -8.02 0.58
C VAL A 74 -1.80 -9.21 1.54
N LYS A 75 -2.31 -10.39 1.09
CA LYS A 75 -2.40 -11.60 1.94
C LYS A 75 -1.06 -12.32 2.11
N ASP A 76 -0.21 -12.32 1.08
CA ASP A 76 1.04 -13.08 1.02
C ASP A 76 2.21 -12.47 1.82
N GLY A 77 1.92 -11.59 2.77
CA GLY A 77 2.94 -11.00 3.63
C GLY A 77 2.38 -9.92 4.55
N ASP A 78 3.24 -9.30 5.35
CA ASP A 78 2.91 -8.18 6.24
C ASP A 78 2.66 -6.87 5.46
N LYS A 79 2.05 -6.98 4.26
CA LYS A 79 1.80 -5.85 3.38
C LYS A 79 0.44 -5.24 3.70
N THR A 80 0.41 -3.93 3.80
CA THR A 80 -0.84 -3.18 4.03
C THR A 80 -1.39 -2.59 2.72
N VAL A 81 -2.67 -2.29 2.68
CA VAL A 81 -3.28 -1.58 1.54
C VAL A 81 -2.63 -0.21 1.34
N ALA A 82 -2.22 0.45 2.43
CA ALA A 82 -1.51 1.72 2.38
C ALA A 82 -0.15 1.60 1.68
N SER A 83 0.64 0.54 1.97
CA SER A 83 1.93 0.31 1.31
C SER A 83 1.76 -0.03 -0.17
N VAL A 84 0.73 -0.80 -0.54
CA VAL A 84 0.35 -1.08 -1.92
C VAL A 84 0.00 0.20 -2.68
N ARG A 85 -0.83 1.06 -2.07
CA ARG A 85 -1.17 2.38 -2.64
C ARG A 85 0.06 3.25 -2.84
N HIS A 86 0.96 3.26 -1.85
CA HIS A 86 2.21 4.01 -1.94
C HIS A 86 3.11 3.51 -3.07
N THR A 87 3.17 2.19 -3.31
CA THR A 87 3.94 1.62 -4.43
C THR A 87 3.41 2.10 -5.79
N VAL A 88 2.08 2.08 -5.99
CA VAL A 88 1.46 2.58 -7.21
C VAL A 88 1.71 4.09 -7.38
N TYR A 89 1.56 4.87 -6.30
CA TYR A 89 1.87 6.29 -6.28
C TYR A 89 3.34 6.54 -6.64
N TYR A 90 4.27 5.84 -6.01
CA TYR A 90 5.70 5.95 -6.28
C TYR A 90 6.02 5.74 -7.76
N TYR A 91 5.50 4.66 -8.35
CA TYR A 91 5.78 4.31 -9.75
C TYR A 91 5.24 5.35 -10.73
N TYR A 92 4.00 5.80 -10.57
CA TYR A 92 3.37 6.69 -11.55
C TYR A 92 3.63 8.18 -11.27
N GLU A 93 3.58 8.59 -10.01
CA GLU A 93 3.68 10.01 -9.64
C GLU A 93 5.13 10.43 -9.35
N VAL A 94 5.90 9.62 -8.61
CA VAL A 94 7.28 9.98 -8.23
C VAL A 94 8.25 9.70 -9.37
N LEU A 95 8.20 8.52 -9.98
CA LEU A 95 9.04 8.16 -11.13
C LEU A 95 8.54 8.78 -12.45
N GLY A 96 7.29 9.27 -12.48
CA GLY A 96 6.71 9.95 -13.65
C GLY A 96 6.38 9.01 -14.81
N ASN A 97 6.12 7.74 -14.53
CA ASN A 97 5.71 6.79 -15.54
C ASN A 97 4.27 7.07 -15.98
N LYS A 98 3.94 6.78 -17.24
CA LYS A 98 2.58 6.98 -17.75
C LYS A 98 1.66 5.84 -17.33
N ALA A 99 0.48 6.18 -16.85
CA ALA A 99 -0.58 5.23 -16.53
C ALA A 99 -1.38 4.85 -17.79
N GLU A 100 -0.84 3.96 -18.62
CA GLU A 100 -1.47 3.57 -19.88
C GLU A 100 -2.34 2.31 -19.73
N ARG A 101 -1.90 1.34 -18.94
CA ARG A 101 -2.54 0.03 -18.85
C ARG A 101 -2.76 -0.39 -17.41
N ILE A 102 -4.00 -0.45 -16.98
CA ILE A 102 -4.39 -0.87 -15.62
C ILE A 102 -3.87 -2.28 -15.26
N ASN A 103 -3.68 -3.14 -16.26
CA ASN A 103 -3.15 -4.50 -16.10
C ASN A 103 -1.67 -4.54 -15.66
N GLU A 104 -0.97 -3.41 -15.68
CA GLU A 104 0.42 -3.29 -15.21
C GLU A 104 0.50 -3.23 -13.68
N VAL A 105 -0.58 -2.89 -12.98
CA VAL A 105 -0.59 -2.74 -11.52
C VAL A 105 -0.01 -3.95 -10.78
N PRO A 106 -0.38 -5.21 -11.07
CA PRO A 106 0.22 -6.37 -10.41
C PRO A 106 1.73 -6.49 -10.60
N TRP A 107 2.22 -6.16 -11.79
CA TRP A 107 3.65 -6.14 -12.08
C TRP A 107 4.35 -5.01 -11.33
N VAL A 108 3.78 -3.80 -11.29
CA VAL A 108 4.31 -2.67 -10.53
C VAL A 108 4.47 -3.03 -9.05
N LEU A 109 3.46 -3.68 -8.47
CA LEU A 109 3.53 -4.12 -7.07
C LEU A 109 4.65 -5.13 -6.83
N ARG A 110 4.85 -6.09 -7.73
CA ARG A 110 5.89 -7.10 -7.59
C ARG A 110 7.29 -6.52 -7.70
N ASP A 111 7.52 -5.63 -8.67
CA ASP A 111 8.86 -5.21 -9.05
C ASP A 111 9.31 -3.91 -8.35
N TYR A 112 8.38 -3.09 -7.86
CA TYR A 112 8.69 -1.77 -7.26
C TYR A 112 8.30 -1.65 -5.78
N TYR A 113 7.77 -2.69 -5.15
CA TYR A 113 7.31 -2.61 -3.76
C TYR A 113 8.45 -2.25 -2.79
N ASP A 114 9.57 -2.94 -2.89
CA ASP A 114 10.71 -2.72 -1.99
C ASP A 114 11.35 -1.35 -2.22
N GLU A 115 11.48 -0.93 -3.49
CA GLU A 115 12.02 0.39 -3.83
C GLU A 115 11.12 1.53 -3.32
N ALA A 116 9.80 1.37 -3.45
CA ALA A 116 8.83 2.33 -2.93
C ALA A 116 8.87 2.43 -1.41
N ARG A 117 9.06 1.29 -0.72
CA ARG A 117 9.22 1.26 0.74
C ARG A 117 10.47 1.98 1.17
N ASP A 118 11.61 1.68 0.55
CA ASP A 118 12.88 2.35 0.84
C ASP A 118 12.81 3.86 0.57
N TYR A 119 12.05 4.28 -0.43
CA TYR A 119 11.77 5.69 -0.68
C TYR A 119 10.95 6.31 0.46
N ALA A 120 9.87 5.64 0.91
CA ALA A 120 9.04 6.12 2.01
C ALA A 120 9.85 6.26 3.30
N ASP A 121 10.67 5.27 3.64
CA ASP A 121 11.52 5.28 4.84
C ASP A 121 12.52 6.45 4.80
N ARG A 122 13.14 6.71 3.63
CA ARG A 122 14.02 7.87 3.45
C ARG A 122 13.27 9.19 3.60
N MET A 123 12.06 9.31 3.06
CA MET A 123 11.26 10.53 3.19
C MET A 123 10.81 10.78 4.62
N LEU A 124 10.47 9.74 5.37
CA LEU A 124 10.14 9.84 6.80
C LEU A 124 11.37 10.30 7.62
N ALA A 125 12.53 9.70 7.40
CA ALA A 125 13.77 10.08 8.07
C ALA A 125 14.15 11.55 7.80
N LEU A 126 14.01 12.02 6.57
CA LEU A 126 14.22 13.42 6.21
C LEU A 126 13.19 14.35 6.88
N GLY A 127 11.93 13.91 6.95
CA GLY A 127 10.86 14.65 7.64
C GLY A 127 11.13 14.82 9.13
N GLU A 128 11.67 13.78 9.78
CA GLU A 128 12.06 13.83 11.20
C GLU A 128 13.28 14.73 11.43
N GLN A 129 14.29 14.65 10.59
CA GLN A 129 15.45 15.54 10.64
C GLN A 129 15.03 17.02 10.47
N ASN A 130 14.11 17.31 9.58
CA ASN A 130 13.61 18.68 9.36
C ASN A 130 12.78 19.20 10.53
N LYS A 131 12.09 18.35 11.29
CA LYS A 131 11.37 18.77 12.52
C LYS A 131 12.32 19.22 13.63
N SER A 132 13.51 18.66 13.69
CA SER A 132 14.53 19.01 14.68
C SER A 132 15.30 20.29 14.34
N VAL A 133 15.21 20.75 13.09
CA VAL A 133 15.87 21.98 12.64
C VAL A 133 14.89 23.15 12.74
N ASN A 134 14.83 23.79 13.90
CA ASN A 134 14.13 25.07 14.13
C ASN A 134 14.91 26.20 13.41
N VAL A 135 14.90 26.22 12.09
CA VAL A 135 15.57 27.28 11.33
C VAL A 135 14.50 28.23 10.82
N VAL A 136 14.37 29.36 11.50
CA VAL A 136 13.85 30.58 10.91
C VAL A 136 14.90 31.05 9.86
N ARG A 137 14.89 30.44 8.70
CA ARG A 137 15.62 30.95 7.52
C ARG A 137 14.60 31.33 6.49
N GLU A 138 14.79 32.55 5.96
CA GLU A 138 14.03 33.00 4.79
C GLU A 138 14.12 31.93 3.69
N PRO A 139 13.03 31.64 2.98
CA PRO A 139 13.02 30.59 1.97
C PRO A 139 13.99 30.94 0.85
N THR A 140 15.13 30.27 0.81
CA THR A 140 16.03 30.35 -0.34
C THR A 140 15.43 29.48 -1.44
N ILE A 141 14.93 30.12 -2.50
CA ILE A 141 14.38 29.42 -3.66
C ILE A 141 15.55 28.78 -4.42
N ILE A 142 15.78 27.49 -4.18
CA ILE A 142 16.75 26.70 -4.95
C ILE A 142 16.06 26.28 -6.24
N LYS A 143 16.42 26.89 -7.36
CA LYS A 143 15.99 26.42 -8.68
C LYS A 143 16.70 25.10 -8.99
N ILE A 144 16.06 23.97 -8.71
CA ILE A 144 16.55 22.64 -9.07
C ILE A 144 16.43 22.51 -10.59
N LYS A 145 17.56 22.44 -11.30
CA LYS A 145 17.55 22.09 -12.73
C LYS A 145 17.00 20.67 -12.87
N LYS A 146 15.93 20.52 -13.62
CA LYS A 146 15.36 19.22 -13.95
C LYS A 146 16.46 18.31 -14.52
N PRO A 147 16.70 17.10 -14.01
CA PRO A 147 17.68 16.19 -14.59
C PRO A 147 17.31 15.92 -16.06
N GLU A 148 18.29 16.00 -16.95
CA GLU A 148 18.08 15.65 -18.36
C GLU A 148 17.59 14.20 -18.45
N SER A 149 16.45 14.00 -19.12
CA SER A 149 15.86 12.67 -19.24
C SER A 149 16.83 11.72 -19.93
N ARG A 150 17.01 10.52 -19.42
CA ARG A 150 17.88 9.45 -20.00
C ARG A 150 17.62 9.15 -21.50
N ARG A 151 16.51 9.62 -22.05
CA ARG A 151 16.19 9.53 -23.49
C ARG A 151 17.12 10.37 -24.38
N ARG A 152 17.71 11.47 -23.89
CA ARG A 152 18.65 12.27 -24.69
C ARG A 152 20.05 11.66 -24.78
N LEU A 153 20.47 10.90 -23.75
CA LEU A 153 21.75 10.20 -23.79
C LEU A 153 21.80 9.07 -24.83
N ARG A 154 20.70 8.34 -25.05
CA ARG A 154 20.66 7.26 -26.08
C ARG A 154 20.73 7.76 -27.53
N ARG A 155 20.34 9.01 -27.82
CA ARG A 155 20.45 9.57 -29.19
C ARG A 155 21.85 10.08 -29.54
N ARG A 156 22.70 10.36 -28.54
CA ARG A 156 24.08 10.84 -28.80
C ARG A 156 25.05 9.71 -29.15
N ILE A 157 24.77 8.48 -28.75
CA ILE A 157 25.64 7.31 -29.00
C ILE A 157 25.44 6.72 -30.41
N GLN A 158 24.37 7.10 -31.14
CA GLN A 158 24.07 6.57 -32.49
C GLN A 158 24.49 7.47 -33.65
N THR A 159 25.21 8.55 -33.40
CA THR A 159 25.64 9.47 -34.46
C THR A 159 27.17 9.62 -34.61
N GLU A 160 27.95 8.72 -33.99
CA GLU A 160 29.41 8.66 -34.18
C GLU A 160 29.82 7.30 -34.76
N ASP A 161 29.33 6.99 -35.99
CA ASP A 161 29.90 5.99 -36.90
C ASP A 161 29.95 6.60 -38.32
#